data_4a9acc8d4434ffa734a44980cc0d5d0a
#
_entry.id   4a9acc8d4434ffa734a44980cc0d5d0a
#
_cell.length_a   1.000
_cell.length_b   1.000
_cell.length_c   1.000
_cell.angle_alpha   90.00
_cell.angle_beta   90.00
_cell.angle_gamma   90.00
#
_symmetry.space_group_name_H-M   'P 1'
#
loop_
_entity.id
_entity.type
_entity.pdbx_description
1 polymer ?
#
loop_
_entity_poly.entity_id
_entity_poly.type
_entity_poly.pdbx_seq_one_letter_code
_entity_poly.pdbx_strand_id
1 'polypeptide(L)'
;MISIYICEDQHHQLEQISQVIENHILIENLDMSIALKAKSPVELLNEIEGNKTSNIYFLDVDLQSSMNGIELAEAIRKNDPRGFIIFVTTHSEMSHLTFKYKVEALDFIIKGDLATMKKQIISCLDNITQKLALASPELQKRFNLRTKDKTVNVAYDDIYFFE
;
A
#
# COMPACT_ATOMS: atom_id res chain seq x y z
N MET A 1 7.99 -5.36 9.98
CA MET A 1 8.19 -5.52 8.52
C MET A 1 6.84 -5.70 7.85
N ILE A 2 6.55 -4.92 6.82
CA ILE A 2 5.28 -4.90 6.09
C ILE A 2 5.44 -5.75 4.84
N SER A 3 4.47 -6.64 4.59
CA SER A 3 4.47 -7.51 3.42
C SER A 3 3.81 -6.82 2.23
N ILE A 4 4.46 -6.91 1.08
CA ILE A 4 3.94 -6.43 -0.21
C ILE A 4 3.58 -7.64 -1.06
N TYR A 5 2.38 -7.62 -1.61
CA TYR A 5 1.86 -8.64 -2.51
C TYR A 5 1.59 -8.01 -3.87
N ILE A 6 2.00 -8.68 -4.92
CA ILE A 6 1.80 -8.23 -6.29
C ILE A 6 1.01 -9.31 -7.02
N CYS A 7 -0.08 -8.96 -7.70
CA CYS A 7 -0.82 -9.88 -8.56
C CYS A 7 -0.90 -9.32 -9.99
N GLU A 8 -0.23 -10.01 -10.90
CA GLU A 8 -0.05 -9.64 -12.30
C GLU A 8 0.22 -10.89 -13.13
N ASP A 9 -0.61 -11.19 -14.10
CA ASP A 9 -0.49 -12.41 -14.92
C ASP A 9 0.61 -12.32 -15.99
N GLN A 10 0.97 -11.12 -16.43
CA GLN A 10 2.02 -10.90 -17.39
C GLN A 10 3.39 -10.80 -16.73
N HIS A 11 4.22 -11.83 -16.93
CA HIS A 11 5.54 -11.94 -16.30
C HIS A 11 6.42 -10.70 -16.45
N HIS A 12 6.48 -10.10 -17.63
CA HIS A 12 7.29 -8.91 -17.88
C HIS A 12 6.83 -7.71 -17.03
N GLN A 13 5.51 -7.50 -16.90
CA GLN A 13 4.94 -6.41 -16.10
C GLN A 13 5.12 -6.67 -14.60
N LEU A 14 4.94 -7.93 -14.17
CA LEU A 14 5.20 -8.36 -12.80
C LEU A 14 6.65 -8.03 -12.38
N GLU A 15 7.62 -8.37 -13.23
CA GLU A 15 9.02 -8.08 -12.94
C GLU A 15 9.32 -6.57 -12.96
N GLN A 16 8.75 -5.80 -13.88
CA GLN A 16 8.92 -4.34 -13.89
C GLN A 16 8.41 -3.68 -12.61
N ILE A 17 7.20 -4.03 -12.18
CA ILE A 17 6.61 -3.51 -10.93
C ILE A 17 7.46 -3.93 -9.73
N SER A 18 7.82 -5.20 -9.66
CA SER A 18 8.65 -5.75 -8.57
C SER A 18 9.97 -5.03 -8.45
N GLN A 19 10.67 -4.82 -9.55
CA GLN A 19 11.99 -4.18 -9.57
C GLN A 19 11.92 -2.72 -9.10
N VAL A 20 10.86 -1.98 -9.47
CA VAL A 20 10.65 -0.62 -8.99
C VAL A 20 10.48 -0.60 -7.47
N ILE A 21 9.66 -1.51 -6.94
CA ILE A 21 9.39 -1.63 -5.51
C ILE A 21 10.65 -2.05 -4.74
N GLU A 22 11.35 -3.09 -5.18
CA GLU A 22 12.57 -3.60 -4.55
C GLU A 22 13.66 -2.54 -4.50
N ASN A 23 13.88 -1.82 -5.61
CA ASN A 23 14.87 -0.74 -5.67
C ASN A 23 14.53 0.41 -4.69
N HIS A 24 13.26 0.80 -4.60
CA HIS A 24 12.85 1.86 -3.69
C HIS A 24 12.99 1.45 -2.22
N ILE A 25 12.60 0.23 -1.87
CA ILE A 25 12.79 -0.35 -0.52
C ILE A 25 14.26 -0.31 -0.13
N LEU A 26 15.16 -0.70 -1.05
CA LEU A 26 16.59 -0.74 -0.81
C LEU A 26 17.20 0.67 -0.64
N ILE A 27 16.82 1.61 -1.52
CA ILE A 27 17.36 2.98 -1.49
C ILE A 27 16.94 3.72 -0.22
N GLU A 28 15.66 3.63 0.14
CA GLU A 28 15.07 4.34 1.28
C GLU A 28 15.16 3.53 2.60
N ASN A 29 15.74 2.32 2.55
CA ASN A 29 15.86 1.41 3.70
C ASN A 29 14.52 1.21 4.43
N LEU A 30 13.46 0.93 3.68
CA LEU A 30 12.12 0.75 4.22
C LEU A 30 11.97 -0.60 4.92
N ASP A 31 11.23 -0.66 6.03
CA ASP A 31 10.88 -1.91 6.73
C ASP A 31 9.73 -2.65 6.02
N MET A 32 9.96 -2.96 4.75
CA MET A 32 9.03 -3.62 3.84
C MET A 32 9.72 -4.71 3.04
N SER A 33 8.97 -5.71 2.58
CA SER A 33 9.49 -6.73 1.66
C SER A 33 8.38 -7.26 0.74
N ILE A 34 8.73 -7.67 -0.48
CA ILE A 34 7.81 -8.41 -1.35
C ILE A 34 7.69 -9.83 -0.81
N ALA A 35 6.51 -10.18 -0.32
CA ALA A 35 6.19 -11.50 0.20
C ALA A 35 5.79 -12.48 -0.92
N LEU A 36 5.06 -11.99 -1.93
CA LEU A 36 4.61 -12.82 -3.05
C LEU A 36 4.49 -12.00 -4.33
N LYS A 37 4.93 -12.62 -5.45
CA LYS A 37 4.69 -12.21 -6.83
C LYS A 37 3.74 -13.21 -7.46
N ALA A 38 2.42 -13.01 -7.29
CA ALA A 38 1.39 -13.92 -7.76
C ALA A 38 1.05 -13.68 -9.24
N LYS A 39 0.80 -14.74 -9.97
CA LYS A 39 0.29 -14.70 -11.35
C LYS A 39 -1.20 -14.94 -11.45
N SER A 40 -1.85 -15.26 -10.34
CA SER A 40 -3.30 -15.47 -10.29
C SER A 40 -3.90 -15.03 -8.96
N PRO A 41 -5.19 -14.66 -8.95
CA PRO A 41 -5.92 -14.33 -7.73
C PRO A 41 -5.90 -15.44 -6.66
N VAL A 42 -6.03 -16.69 -7.10
CA VAL A 42 -6.07 -17.85 -6.19
C VAL A 42 -4.75 -18.00 -5.43
N GLU A 43 -3.62 -17.82 -6.12
CA GLU A 43 -2.30 -17.88 -5.49
C GLU A 43 -2.15 -16.83 -4.39
N LEU A 44 -2.58 -15.59 -4.66
CA LEU A 44 -2.51 -14.51 -3.68
C LEU A 44 -3.45 -14.76 -2.49
N LEU A 45 -4.70 -15.15 -2.74
CA LEU A 45 -5.68 -15.39 -1.68
C LEU A 45 -5.25 -16.50 -0.73
N ASN A 46 -4.66 -17.57 -1.24
CA ASN A 46 -4.13 -18.67 -0.42
C ASN A 46 -3.01 -18.20 0.51
N GLU A 47 -2.15 -17.29 0.04
CA GLU A 47 -1.02 -16.79 0.81
C GLU A 47 -1.44 -15.84 1.95
N ILE A 48 -2.47 -15.02 1.72
CA ILE A 48 -2.91 -14.05 2.72
C ILE A 48 -3.89 -14.63 3.75
N GLU A 49 -4.33 -15.87 3.58
CA GLU A 49 -5.27 -16.51 4.50
C GLU A 49 -4.67 -16.60 5.91
N GLY A 50 -5.36 -16.00 6.89
CA GLY A 50 -4.92 -15.98 8.29
C GLY A 50 -3.88 -14.90 8.63
N ASN A 51 -3.43 -14.10 7.68
CA ASN A 51 -2.51 -12.99 7.93
C ASN A 51 -3.29 -11.77 8.48
N LYS A 52 -2.97 -11.34 9.72
CA LYS A 52 -3.70 -10.27 10.42
C LYS A 52 -3.00 -8.90 10.39
N THR A 53 -1.94 -8.76 9.62
CA THR A 53 -1.19 -7.49 9.51
C THR A 53 -1.69 -6.68 8.33
N SER A 54 -1.70 -5.35 8.45
CA SER A 54 -2.00 -4.48 7.31
C SER A 54 -0.88 -4.59 6.28
N ASN A 55 -1.22 -5.08 5.09
CA ASN A 55 -0.28 -5.33 4.01
C ASN A 55 -0.48 -4.34 2.85
N ILE A 56 0.40 -4.41 1.86
CA ILE A 56 0.32 -3.60 0.64
C ILE A 56 0.07 -4.54 -0.54
N TYR A 57 -0.90 -4.19 -1.38
CA TYR A 57 -1.31 -4.99 -2.53
C TYR A 57 -1.24 -4.16 -3.80
N PHE A 58 -0.40 -4.58 -4.75
CA PHE A 58 -0.37 -4.06 -6.11
C PHE A 58 -1.08 -5.06 -7.03
N LEU A 59 -2.17 -4.65 -7.63
CA LEU A 59 -3.07 -5.55 -8.37
C LEU A 59 -3.29 -5.05 -9.79
N ASP A 60 -3.14 -5.91 -10.79
CA ASP A 60 -3.74 -5.65 -12.10
C ASP A 60 -5.25 -5.90 -12.03
N VAL A 61 -6.00 -5.15 -12.83
CA VAL A 61 -7.44 -5.33 -12.98
C VAL A 61 -7.76 -6.49 -13.91
N ASP A 62 -7.03 -6.63 -15.01
CA ASP A 62 -7.22 -7.69 -16.00
C ASP A 62 -6.25 -8.86 -15.79
N LEU A 63 -6.66 -9.83 -14.99
CA LEU A 63 -5.83 -10.98 -14.61
C LEU A 63 -6.09 -12.23 -15.44
N GLN A 64 -6.78 -12.13 -16.58
CA GLN A 64 -7.14 -13.26 -17.45
C GLN A 64 -7.56 -14.55 -16.69
N SER A 65 -8.35 -14.36 -15.65
CA SER A 65 -8.79 -15.38 -14.71
C SER A 65 -10.31 -15.32 -14.55
N SER A 66 -10.89 -16.30 -13.85
CA SER A 66 -12.31 -16.27 -13.45
C SER A 66 -12.66 -15.11 -12.51
N MET A 67 -11.65 -14.51 -11.87
CA MET A 67 -11.76 -13.38 -10.98
C MET A 67 -10.86 -12.25 -11.51
N ASN A 68 -11.42 -11.05 -11.68
CA ASN A 68 -10.64 -9.86 -12.02
C ASN A 68 -10.01 -9.20 -10.78
N GLY A 69 -9.12 -8.22 -10.98
CA GLY A 69 -8.41 -7.55 -9.87
C GLY A 69 -9.32 -6.78 -8.91
N ILE A 70 -10.48 -6.29 -9.37
CA ILE A 70 -11.45 -5.58 -8.51
C ILE A 70 -12.14 -6.59 -7.57
N GLU A 71 -12.55 -7.74 -8.09
CA GLU A 71 -13.14 -8.83 -7.29
C GLU A 71 -12.11 -9.41 -6.32
N LEU A 72 -10.85 -9.53 -6.76
CA LEU A 72 -9.74 -9.91 -5.89
C LEU A 72 -9.58 -8.91 -4.73
N ALA A 73 -9.61 -7.62 -5.02
CA ALA A 73 -9.50 -6.58 -4.00
C ALA A 73 -10.67 -6.62 -3.00
N GLU A 74 -11.89 -6.93 -3.45
CA GLU A 74 -13.04 -7.16 -2.56
C GLU A 74 -12.80 -8.37 -1.64
N ALA A 75 -12.24 -9.46 -2.17
CA ALA A 75 -11.89 -10.63 -1.37
C ALA A 75 -10.77 -10.32 -0.37
N ILE A 76 -9.76 -9.55 -0.77
CA ILE A 76 -8.69 -9.07 0.13
C ILE A 76 -9.28 -8.26 1.28
N ARG A 77 -10.24 -7.36 1.04
CA ARG A 77 -10.88 -6.55 2.10
C ARG A 77 -11.53 -7.39 3.20
N LYS A 78 -12.00 -8.59 2.88
CA LYS A 78 -12.58 -9.52 3.88
C LYS A 78 -11.52 -10.10 4.81
N ASN A 79 -10.30 -10.29 4.31
CA ASN A 79 -9.16 -10.85 5.06
C ASN A 79 -8.30 -9.76 5.71
N ASP A 80 -8.05 -8.67 5.00
CA ASP A 80 -7.25 -7.52 5.43
C ASP A 80 -8.03 -6.20 5.22
N PRO A 81 -8.93 -5.83 6.14
CA PRO A 81 -9.76 -4.63 6.01
C PRO A 81 -8.95 -3.32 5.96
N ARG A 82 -7.73 -3.30 6.49
CA ARG A 82 -6.86 -2.12 6.57
C ARG A 82 -5.67 -2.16 5.61
N GLY A 83 -5.54 -3.19 4.80
CA GLY A 83 -4.50 -3.29 3.79
C GLY A 83 -4.56 -2.14 2.78
N PHE A 84 -3.42 -1.75 2.26
CA PHE A 84 -3.33 -0.71 1.22
C PHE A 84 -3.44 -1.37 -0.14
N ILE A 85 -4.48 -1.02 -0.90
CA ILE A 85 -4.71 -1.56 -2.25
C ILE A 85 -4.39 -0.49 -3.28
N ILE A 86 -3.50 -0.84 -4.22
CA ILE A 86 -3.10 -0.01 -5.36
C ILE A 86 -3.34 -0.82 -6.63
N PHE A 87 -4.11 -0.27 -7.55
CA PHE A 87 -4.26 -0.87 -8.87
C PHE A 87 -3.17 -0.37 -9.81
N VAL A 88 -2.57 -1.29 -10.58
CA VAL A 88 -1.61 -0.97 -11.64
C VAL A 88 -2.08 -1.68 -12.90
N THR A 89 -2.74 -0.95 -13.81
CA THR A 89 -3.45 -1.55 -14.95
C THR A 89 -3.41 -0.69 -16.21
N THR A 90 -3.68 -1.28 -17.35
CA THR A 90 -3.92 -0.55 -18.61
C THR A 90 -5.37 -0.07 -18.74
N HIS A 91 -6.30 -0.56 -17.89
CA HIS A 91 -7.75 -0.35 -17.97
C HIS A 91 -8.22 0.84 -17.13
N SER A 92 -7.94 2.07 -17.61
CA SER A 92 -8.34 3.31 -16.90
C SER A 92 -9.86 3.47 -16.75
N GLU A 93 -10.63 2.93 -17.68
CA GLU A 93 -12.09 2.95 -17.69
C GLU A 93 -12.71 2.17 -16.52
N MET A 94 -11.96 1.26 -15.92
CA MET A 94 -12.44 0.44 -14.80
C MET A 94 -12.24 1.10 -13.43
N SER A 95 -11.62 2.27 -13.36
CA SER A 95 -11.36 2.97 -12.09
C SER A 95 -12.65 3.27 -11.28
N HIS A 96 -13.76 3.54 -11.96
CA HIS A 96 -15.05 3.79 -11.30
C HIS A 96 -15.60 2.55 -10.54
N LEU A 97 -15.19 1.35 -10.91
CA LEU A 97 -15.62 0.12 -10.25
C LEU A 97 -15.05 0.01 -8.83
N THR A 98 -13.91 0.64 -8.53
CA THR A 98 -13.34 0.66 -7.18
C THR A 98 -14.31 1.29 -6.17
N PHE A 99 -15.07 2.31 -6.59
CA PHE A 99 -16.12 2.92 -5.78
C PHE A 99 -17.36 2.02 -5.66
N LYS A 100 -17.77 1.40 -6.77
CA LYS A 100 -18.93 0.49 -6.79
C LYS A 100 -18.75 -0.69 -5.84
N TYR A 101 -17.58 -1.29 -5.83
CA TYR A 101 -17.24 -2.45 -4.99
C TYR A 101 -16.72 -2.07 -3.60
N LYS A 102 -16.66 -0.77 -3.26
CA LYS A 102 -16.20 -0.25 -1.96
C LYS A 102 -14.82 -0.79 -1.56
N VAL A 103 -13.94 -0.91 -2.54
CA VAL A 103 -12.60 -1.48 -2.34
C VAL A 103 -11.69 -0.55 -1.53
N GLU A 104 -11.99 0.76 -1.52
CA GLU A 104 -11.16 1.78 -0.85
C GLU A 104 -9.70 1.70 -1.30
N ALA A 105 -9.49 1.73 -2.63
CA ALA A 105 -8.15 1.75 -3.18
C ALA A 105 -7.40 3.03 -2.77
N LEU A 106 -6.13 2.88 -2.44
CA LEU A 106 -5.25 4.01 -2.16
C LEU A 106 -4.95 4.81 -3.43
N ASP A 107 -4.71 4.10 -4.53
CA ASP A 107 -4.41 4.71 -5.82
C ASP A 107 -4.78 3.79 -6.99
N PHE A 108 -4.84 4.37 -8.18
CA PHE A 108 -5.12 3.70 -9.45
C PHE A 108 -4.11 4.17 -10.50
N ILE A 109 -3.06 3.38 -10.69
CA ILE A 109 -1.92 3.69 -11.57
C ILE A 109 -2.17 3.11 -12.96
N ILE A 110 -2.08 3.96 -13.99
CA ILE A 110 -2.21 3.50 -15.36
C ILE A 110 -0.84 3.06 -15.88
N LYS A 111 -0.77 1.85 -16.41
CA LYS A 111 0.39 1.32 -17.11
C LYS A 111 0.54 2.07 -18.44
N GLY A 112 1.33 3.13 -18.41
CA GLY A 112 1.71 3.93 -19.59
C GLY A 112 3.20 3.84 -19.82
N ASP A 113 3.88 5.00 -19.86
CA ASP A 113 5.32 4.99 -19.87
C ASP A 113 5.91 4.55 -18.51
N LEU A 114 7.03 3.83 -18.58
CA LEU A 114 7.68 3.26 -17.39
C LEU A 114 8.10 4.33 -16.37
N ALA A 115 8.51 5.51 -16.84
CA ALA A 115 8.99 6.58 -15.95
C ALA A 115 7.86 7.15 -15.09
N THR A 116 6.68 7.35 -15.67
CA THR A 116 5.47 7.82 -14.97
C THR A 116 4.96 6.76 -14.00
N MET A 117 4.84 5.51 -14.45
CA MET A 117 4.43 4.39 -13.59
C MET A 117 5.37 4.25 -12.37
N LYS A 118 6.69 4.29 -12.59
CA LYS A 118 7.69 4.25 -11.53
C LYS A 118 7.49 5.36 -10.49
N LYS A 119 7.29 6.61 -10.94
CA LYS A 119 7.05 7.75 -10.03
C LYS A 119 5.79 7.56 -9.19
N GLN A 120 4.71 7.05 -9.79
CA GLN A 120 3.46 6.81 -9.08
C GLN A 120 3.59 5.69 -8.05
N ILE A 121 4.24 4.57 -8.38
CA ILE A 121 4.51 3.47 -7.43
C ILE A 121 5.33 4.00 -6.23
N ILE A 122 6.40 4.75 -6.48
CA ILE A 122 7.23 5.35 -5.43
C ILE A 122 6.39 6.27 -4.55
N SER A 123 5.60 7.17 -5.15
CA SER A 123 4.72 8.09 -4.41
C SER A 123 3.71 7.34 -3.52
N CYS A 124 3.17 6.21 -3.97
CA CYS A 124 2.30 5.37 -3.15
C CYS A 124 3.04 4.80 -1.93
N LEU A 125 4.25 4.26 -2.12
CA LEU A 125 5.05 3.70 -1.03
C LEU A 125 5.44 4.77 0.00
N ASP A 126 5.83 5.97 -0.45
CA ASP A 126 6.14 7.10 0.42
C ASP A 126 4.92 7.54 1.24
N ASN A 127 3.74 7.63 0.59
CA ASN A 127 2.48 7.96 1.25
C ASN A 127 2.13 6.92 2.33
N ILE A 128 2.27 5.63 2.02
CA ILE A 128 2.02 4.55 2.97
C ILE A 128 2.99 4.65 4.16
N THR A 129 4.28 4.86 3.89
CA THR A 129 5.30 5.03 4.93
C THR A 129 4.96 6.17 5.87
N GLN A 130 4.54 7.32 5.34
CA GLN A 130 4.09 8.47 6.15
C GLN A 130 2.85 8.14 6.98
N LYS A 131 1.84 7.49 6.39
CA LYS A 131 0.62 7.08 7.12
C LYS A 131 0.93 6.14 8.27
N LEU A 132 1.82 5.18 8.06
CA LEU A 132 2.23 4.22 9.08
C LEU A 132 3.04 4.88 10.20
N ALA A 133 3.93 5.80 9.85
CA ALA A 133 4.67 6.60 10.83
C ALA A 133 3.73 7.42 11.73
N LEU A 134 2.69 8.04 11.15
CA LEU A 134 1.69 8.81 11.91
C LEU A 134 0.78 7.92 12.77
N ALA A 135 0.55 6.67 12.37
CA ALA A 135 -0.25 5.70 13.10
C ALA A 135 0.49 5.00 14.24
N SER A 136 1.83 5.16 14.33
CA SER A 136 2.62 4.52 15.39
C SER A 136 2.31 5.15 16.76
N PRO A 137 2.17 4.32 17.83
CA PRO A 137 1.84 4.81 19.18
C PRO A 137 2.83 5.82 19.75
N GLU A 138 4.09 5.77 19.32
CA GLU A 138 5.14 6.69 19.76
C GLU A 138 4.93 8.14 19.28
N LEU A 139 4.31 8.33 18.10
CA LEU A 139 3.98 9.67 17.60
C LEU A 139 2.64 10.19 18.12
N GLN A 140 1.70 9.31 18.47
CA GLN A 140 0.45 9.70 19.15
C GLN A 140 0.69 10.17 20.58
N LYS A 141 1.84 9.84 21.18
CA LYS A 141 2.25 10.29 22.52
C LYS A 141 2.99 11.63 22.55
N ARG A 142 3.14 12.31 21.40
CA ARG A 142 3.81 13.63 21.34
C ARG A 142 2.80 14.73 21.08
N PHE A 143 2.71 15.66 22.01
CA PHE A 143 1.90 16.86 21.87
C PHE A 143 2.76 18.01 21.33
N ASN A 144 2.29 18.66 20.25
CA ASN A 144 2.94 19.85 19.71
C ASN A 144 2.45 21.08 20.46
N LEU A 145 3.24 21.56 21.41
CA LEU A 145 3.02 22.84 22.07
C LEU A 145 3.60 23.97 21.20
N ARG A 146 2.73 24.83 20.71
CA ARG A 146 3.12 26.04 19.98
C ARG A 146 3.11 27.22 20.95
N THR A 147 4.29 27.68 21.36
CA THR A 147 4.47 28.96 22.06
C THR A 147 4.79 30.05 21.03
N LYS A 148 4.69 31.34 21.47
CA LYS A 148 4.87 32.48 20.55
C LYS A 148 6.18 32.47 19.76
N ASP A 149 7.22 31.77 20.25
CA ASP A 149 8.56 31.79 19.65
C ASP A 149 9.15 30.42 19.28
N LYS A 150 8.52 29.30 19.68
CA LYS A 150 9.04 27.94 19.42
C LYS A 150 7.93 26.89 19.36
N THR A 151 8.11 25.90 18.49
CA THR A 151 7.33 24.67 18.53
C THR A 151 8.13 23.62 19.30
N VAL A 152 7.62 23.12 20.41
CA VAL A 152 8.27 22.10 21.23
C VAL A 152 7.44 20.82 21.13
N ASN A 153 8.09 19.73 20.71
CA ASN A 153 7.53 18.39 20.75
C ASN A 153 7.76 17.77 22.13
N VAL A 154 6.69 17.55 22.88
CA VAL A 154 6.77 16.95 24.22
C VAL A 154 6.13 15.58 24.20
N ALA A 155 6.79 14.56 24.74
CA ALA A 155 6.19 13.25 24.95
C ALA A 155 5.08 13.34 26.01
N TYR A 156 4.00 12.58 25.86
CA TYR A 156 2.86 12.60 26.79
C TYR A 156 3.30 12.27 28.24
N ASP A 157 4.30 11.41 28.39
CA ASP A 157 4.84 11.00 29.71
C ASP A 157 5.66 12.10 30.38
N ASP A 158 6.06 13.16 29.65
CA ASP A 158 6.82 14.33 30.17
C ASP A 158 5.90 15.52 30.47
N ILE A 159 4.59 15.39 30.30
CA ILE A 159 3.63 16.44 30.63
C ILE A 159 3.22 16.27 32.10
N TYR A 160 3.90 16.98 32.97
CA TYR A 160 3.44 17.17 34.35
C TYR A 160 2.40 18.29 34.36
N PHE A 161 1.29 18.09 35.08
CA PHE A 161 0.29 19.12 35.28
C PHE A 161 0.93 20.32 35.98
N PHE A 162 0.76 21.48 35.39
CA PHE A 162 0.99 22.75 36.09
C PHE A 162 -0.31 23.11 36.80
N GLU A 163 -0.26 23.30 38.13
CA GLU A 163 -1.27 24.02 38.91
C GLU A 163 -1.17 25.52 38.66
#